data_76ce061f7dc9ad92fbcfaa4849c02f5f
#
_entry.id   76ce061f7dc9ad92fbcfaa4849c02f5f
#
_cell.length_a   1.000
_cell.length_b   1.000
_cell.length_c   1.000
_cell.angle_alpha   90.00
_cell.angle_beta   90.00
_cell.angle_gamma   90.00
#
_symmetry.space_group_name_H-M   'P 1'
#
loop_
_entity.id
_entity.type
_entity.pdbx_description
1 polymer ?
#
loop_
_entity_poly.entity_id
_entity_poly.type
_entity_poly.pdbx_seq_one_letter_code
_entity_poly.pdbx_strand_id
1 'polypeptide(L)'
;MATDEKDRYIQSLIGKINMFELDKRATELAVEEFQTHFDSISSSLDSLKKDMESLKAELREERSKRKKAEAKARKLKQQLKDDKIINNQ
;
A
#
# COMPACT_ATOMS: atom_id res chain seq x y z
N MET A 1 7.91 -32.79 56.71
CA MET A 1 6.83 -33.68 56.40
C MET A 1 6.69 -33.82 54.90
N ALA A 2 6.76 -35.04 54.43
CA ALA A 2 6.82 -35.34 52.99
C ALA A 2 5.59 -34.85 52.19
N THR A 3 4.40 -34.78 52.83
CA THR A 3 3.16 -34.35 52.22
C THR A 3 3.19 -32.83 51.87
N ASP A 4 3.71 -32.00 52.78
CA ASP A 4 3.81 -30.57 52.59
C ASP A 4 4.81 -30.19 51.49
N GLU A 5 5.90 -30.92 51.39
CA GLU A 5 6.89 -30.71 50.34
C GLU A 5 6.36 -31.08 48.98
N LYS A 6 5.62 -32.18 48.87
CA LYS A 6 4.95 -32.59 47.64
C LYS A 6 3.91 -31.56 47.23
N ASP A 7 3.11 -31.05 48.16
CA ASP A 7 2.09 -30.05 47.89
C ASP A 7 2.71 -28.74 47.41
N ARG A 8 3.82 -28.30 48.00
CA ARG A 8 4.57 -27.12 47.57
C ARG A 8 5.12 -27.29 46.15
N TYR A 9 5.66 -28.48 45.87
CA TYR A 9 6.17 -28.79 44.54
C TYR A 9 5.06 -28.77 43.49
N ILE A 10 3.93 -29.38 43.79
CA ILE A 10 2.74 -29.37 42.92
C ILE A 10 2.24 -27.95 42.68
N GLN A 11 2.16 -27.12 43.73
CA GLN A 11 1.75 -25.72 43.63
C GLN A 11 2.73 -24.92 42.76
N SER A 12 4.03 -25.17 42.90
CA SER A 12 5.04 -24.53 42.05
C SER A 12 4.89 -24.92 40.59
N LEU A 13 4.61 -26.18 40.29
CA LEU A 13 4.35 -26.64 38.91
C LEU A 13 3.10 -26.03 38.32
N ILE A 14 2.01 -25.97 39.09
CA ILE A 14 0.76 -25.32 38.67
C ILE A 14 1.01 -23.87 38.36
N GLY A 15 1.76 -23.14 39.20
CA GLY A 15 2.13 -21.74 38.94
C GLY A 15 2.90 -21.56 37.66
N LYS A 16 3.86 -22.43 37.37
CA LYS A 16 4.62 -22.40 36.12
C LYS A 16 3.76 -22.68 34.92
N ILE A 17 2.86 -23.66 34.98
CA ILE A 17 1.95 -23.97 33.91
C ILE A 17 1.04 -22.79 33.63
N ASN A 18 0.49 -22.14 34.66
CA ASN A 18 -0.34 -20.96 34.52
C ASN A 18 0.43 -19.80 33.86
N MET A 19 1.69 -19.60 34.19
CA MET A 19 2.53 -18.60 33.56
C MET A 19 2.75 -18.90 32.09
N PHE A 20 3.02 -20.14 31.73
CA PHE A 20 3.15 -20.56 30.34
C PHE A 20 1.86 -20.32 29.55
N GLU A 21 0.71 -20.62 30.14
CA GLU A 21 -0.58 -20.37 29.49
C GLU A 21 -0.84 -18.88 29.28
N LEU A 22 -0.49 -18.03 30.25
CA LEU A 22 -0.61 -16.57 30.10
C LEU A 22 0.33 -16.05 29.01
N ASP A 23 1.57 -16.51 28.98
CA ASP A 23 2.53 -16.14 27.94
C ASP A 23 2.06 -16.59 26.56
N LYS A 24 1.51 -17.77 26.46
CA LYS A 24 0.94 -18.29 25.23
C LYS A 24 -0.19 -17.42 24.73
N ARG A 25 -1.12 -17.03 25.60
CA ARG A 25 -2.24 -16.15 25.26
C ARG A 25 -1.74 -14.77 24.83
N ALA A 26 -0.76 -14.22 25.54
CA ALA A 26 -0.18 -12.93 25.19
C ALA A 26 0.47 -12.97 23.79
N THR A 27 1.17 -14.07 23.49
CA THR A 27 1.77 -14.29 22.18
C THR A 27 0.71 -14.42 21.09
N GLU A 28 -0.33 -15.20 21.34
CA GLU A 28 -1.45 -15.36 20.40
C GLU A 28 -2.13 -14.03 20.10
N LEU A 29 -2.40 -13.20 21.12
CA LEU A 29 -2.97 -11.87 20.95
C LEU A 29 -2.05 -10.95 20.15
N ALA A 30 -0.75 -10.99 20.44
CA ALA A 30 0.23 -10.20 19.68
C ALA A 30 0.26 -10.61 18.21
N VAL A 31 0.19 -11.90 17.92
CA VAL A 31 0.12 -12.42 16.54
C VAL A 31 -1.15 -11.97 15.85
N GLU A 32 -2.30 -12.04 16.52
CA GLU A 32 -3.57 -11.58 15.98
C GLU A 32 -3.56 -10.08 15.67
N GLU A 33 -3.03 -9.26 16.58
CA GLU A 33 -2.88 -7.83 16.37
C GLU A 33 -1.96 -7.53 15.18
N PHE A 34 -0.84 -8.23 15.09
CA PHE A 34 0.09 -8.11 13.98
C PHE A 34 -0.59 -8.46 12.67
N GLN A 35 -1.36 -9.55 12.65
CA GLN A 35 -2.10 -9.98 11.45
C GLN A 35 -3.12 -8.91 11.01
N THR A 36 -3.84 -8.33 11.96
CA THR A 36 -4.80 -7.25 11.68
C THR A 36 -4.10 -6.04 11.09
N HIS A 37 -2.97 -5.61 11.64
CA HIS A 37 -2.18 -4.51 11.11
C HIS A 37 -1.63 -4.82 9.73
N PHE A 38 -1.14 -6.03 9.53
CA PHE A 38 -0.63 -6.48 8.25
C PHE A 38 -1.71 -6.43 7.17
N ASP A 39 -2.91 -6.93 7.47
CA ASP A 39 -4.04 -6.93 6.55
C ASP A 39 -4.46 -5.50 6.21
N SER A 40 -4.46 -4.61 7.19
CA SER A 40 -4.78 -3.19 6.98
C SER A 40 -3.75 -2.50 6.07
N ILE A 41 -2.46 -2.76 6.29
CA ILE A 41 -1.38 -2.23 5.46
C ILE A 41 -1.47 -2.78 4.04
N SER A 42 -1.74 -4.08 3.89
CA SER A 42 -1.91 -4.71 2.58
C SER A 42 -3.07 -4.10 1.80
N SER A 43 -4.21 -3.86 2.46
CA SER A 43 -5.35 -3.16 1.86
C SER A 43 -4.98 -1.75 1.39
N SER A 44 -4.24 -1.00 2.23
CA SER A 44 -3.80 0.35 1.88
C SER A 44 -2.85 0.35 0.69
N LEU A 45 -1.93 -0.62 0.63
CA LEU A 45 -1.01 -0.77 -0.50
C LEU A 45 -1.75 -1.11 -1.79
N ASP A 46 -2.75 -1.98 -1.74
CA ASP A 46 -3.57 -2.31 -2.91
C ASP A 46 -4.33 -1.09 -3.42
N SER A 47 -4.87 -0.29 -2.52
CA SER A 47 -5.56 0.96 -2.85
C SER A 47 -4.61 1.96 -3.51
N LEU A 48 -3.42 2.15 -2.95
CA LEU A 48 -2.39 3.02 -3.51
C LEU A 48 -1.93 2.55 -4.90
N LYS A 49 -1.82 1.24 -5.08
CA LYS A 49 -1.45 0.66 -6.37
C LYS A 49 -2.50 0.97 -7.44
N LYS A 50 -3.78 0.85 -7.09
CA LYS A 50 -4.89 1.21 -7.98
C LYS A 50 -4.86 2.69 -8.34
N ASP A 51 -4.62 3.56 -7.35
CA ASP A 51 -4.50 5.00 -7.56
C ASP A 51 -3.34 5.32 -8.49
N MET A 52 -2.19 4.68 -8.31
CA MET A 52 -1.04 4.82 -9.20
C MET A 52 -1.36 4.43 -10.63
N GLU A 53 -2.04 3.32 -10.83
CA GLU A 53 -2.44 2.86 -12.17
C GLU A 53 -3.41 3.84 -12.83
N SER A 54 -4.36 4.36 -12.06
CA SER A 54 -5.29 5.38 -12.51
C SER A 54 -4.58 6.67 -12.93
N LEU A 55 -3.65 7.15 -12.11
CA LEU A 55 -2.84 8.33 -12.41
C LEU A 55 -1.96 8.14 -13.65
N LYS A 56 -1.39 6.96 -13.81
CA LYS A 56 -0.61 6.63 -15.03
C LYS A 56 -1.48 6.68 -16.28
N ALA A 57 -2.69 6.18 -16.20
CA ALA A 57 -3.64 6.22 -17.31
C ALA A 57 -4.02 7.67 -17.65
N GLU A 58 -4.32 8.49 -16.66
CA GLU A 58 -4.60 9.91 -16.83
C GLU A 58 -3.42 10.65 -17.46
N LEU A 59 -2.22 10.35 -17.01
CA LEU A 59 -1.00 10.96 -17.55
C LEU A 59 -0.77 10.60 -19.01
N ARG A 60 -1.01 9.35 -19.40
CA ARG A 60 -0.93 8.93 -20.81
C ARG A 60 -1.94 9.68 -21.66
N GLU A 61 -3.16 9.83 -21.17
CA GLU A 61 -4.23 10.55 -21.86
C GLU A 61 -3.87 12.03 -22.05
N GLU A 62 -3.37 12.68 -21.00
CA GLU A 62 -2.89 14.05 -21.04
C GLU A 62 -1.75 14.23 -22.04
N ARG A 63 -0.77 13.34 -22.04
CA ARG A 63 0.33 13.35 -22.99
C ARG A 63 -0.14 13.20 -24.43
N SER A 64 -1.10 12.32 -24.65
CA SER A 64 -1.71 12.12 -25.96
C SER A 64 -2.41 13.39 -26.45
N LYS A 65 -3.20 14.02 -25.60
CA LYS A 65 -3.88 15.29 -25.90
C LYS A 65 -2.88 16.40 -26.22
N ARG A 66 -1.80 16.48 -25.42
CA ARG A 66 -0.73 17.48 -25.63
C ARG A 66 -0.04 17.29 -26.98
N LYS A 67 0.31 16.06 -27.32
CA LYS A 67 0.93 15.75 -28.62
C LYS A 67 0.03 16.14 -29.79
N LYS A 68 -1.26 15.85 -29.68
CA LYS A 68 -2.25 16.25 -30.71
C LYS A 68 -2.36 17.74 -30.82
N ALA A 69 -2.41 18.46 -29.70
CA ALA A 69 -2.47 19.92 -29.68
C ALA A 69 -1.20 20.56 -30.27
N GLU A 70 -0.03 20.02 -29.93
CA GLU A 70 1.24 20.47 -30.48
C GLU A 70 1.33 20.26 -32.01
N ALA A 71 0.90 19.09 -32.46
CA ALA A 71 0.86 18.80 -33.91
C ALA A 71 -0.07 19.74 -34.63
N LYS A 72 -1.24 20.01 -34.06
CA LYS A 72 -2.21 20.96 -34.60
C LYS A 72 -1.64 22.39 -34.66
N ALA A 73 -0.95 22.81 -33.59
CA ALA A 73 -0.31 24.13 -33.55
C ALA A 73 0.80 24.27 -34.60
N ARG A 74 1.58 23.21 -34.81
CA ARG A 74 2.62 23.20 -35.86
C ARG A 74 2.01 23.35 -37.26
N LYS A 75 0.93 22.64 -37.51
CA LYS A 75 0.19 22.73 -38.81
C LYS A 75 -0.34 24.14 -39.03
N LEU A 76 -0.93 24.75 -38.02
CA LEU A 76 -1.44 26.13 -38.11
C LEU A 76 -0.32 27.13 -38.35
N LYS A 77 0.83 26.96 -37.66
CA LYS A 77 2.01 27.81 -37.90
C LYS A 77 2.51 27.68 -39.34
N GLN A 78 2.56 26.47 -39.86
CA GLN A 78 2.99 26.23 -41.23
C GLN A 78 2.03 26.84 -42.23
N GLN A 79 0.72 26.73 -42.02
CA GLN A 79 -0.29 27.35 -42.87
C GLN A 79 -0.16 28.87 -42.86
N LEU A 80 0.06 29.48 -41.71
CA LEU A 80 0.28 30.93 -41.60
C LEU A 80 1.52 31.38 -42.37
N LYS A 81 2.63 30.62 -42.32
CA LYS A 81 3.82 30.91 -43.11
C LYS A 81 3.57 30.80 -44.61
N ASP A 82 2.88 29.78 -45.04
CA ASP A 82 2.52 29.55 -46.43
C ASP A 82 1.62 30.68 -46.96
N ASP A 83 0.61 31.08 -46.19
CA ASP A 83 -0.27 32.20 -46.53
C ASP A 83 0.50 33.50 -46.61
N LYS A 84 1.43 33.79 -45.74
CA LYS A 84 2.30 34.97 -45.80
C LYS A 84 3.16 34.97 -47.04
N ILE A 85 3.72 33.84 -47.45
CA ILE A 85 4.53 33.71 -48.63
C ILE A 85 3.66 33.98 -49.88
N ILE A 86 2.47 33.41 -49.94
CA ILE A 86 1.51 33.60 -51.05
C ILE A 86 1.07 35.07 -51.13
N ASN A 87 0.75 35.69 -49.98
CA ASN A 87 0.28 37.08 -49.97
C ASN A 87 1.39 38.09 -50.31
N ASN A 88 2.65 37.74 -50.12
CA ASN A 88 3.81 38.59 -50.46
C ASN A 88 4.28 38.42 -51.90
N GLN A 89 3.73 37.45 -52.61
CA GLN A 89 4.01 37.28 -54.04
C GLN A 89 2.99 38.05 -54.88
#